data_3a278880d817b56dba3a5c11bf5acefb
#
_entry.id   3a278880d817b56dba3a5c11bf5acefb
#
_cell.length_a   1.000
_cell.length_b   1.000
_cell.length_c   1.000
_cell.angle_alpha   90.00
_cell.angle_beta   90.00
_cell.angle_gamma   90.00
#
_symmetry.space_group_name_H-M   'P 1'
#
loop_
_entity.id
_entity.type
_entity.pdbx_description
1 polymer ?
#
loop_
_entity_poly.entity_id
_entity_poly.type
_entity_poly.pdbx_seq_one_letter_code
_entity_poly.pdbx_strand_id
1 'polypeptide(L)'
;MVAEIEPLAVDADVIGEIGLDTTCKVDIEQQFAIFREQLALAEQFDKPVVLHCVRTFEQVMKTLSGYHLRAVIFHGFIGSPKQAKRAVERGYFLSFGERTFRSPKTIEAMKQTPLSQIFVETDESQTPIIEIYERIADLRGISPDQLIAVTRDNFERILG
;
A
#
# COMPACT_ATOMS: atom_id res chain seq x y z
N MET A 1 13.40 13.18 -14.98
CA MET A 1 12.84 11.87 -14.60
C MET A 1 11.34 11.98 -14.28
N VAL A 2 10.91 12.80 -13.31
CA VAL A 2 9.46 12.97 -13.06
C VAL A 2 8.77 13.71 -14.21
N ALA A 3 9.42 14.67 -14.84
CA ALA A 3 8.92 15.35 -16.06
C ALA A 3 8.60 14.39 -17.21
N GLU A 4 9.18 13.19 -17.24
CA GLU A 4 8.89 12.18 -18.28
C GLU A 4 7.62 11.41 -17.99
N ILE A 5 7.25 11.27 -16.72
CA ILE A 5 6.03 10.57 -16.30
C ILE A 5 4.83 11.50 -16.09
N GLU A 6 5.07 12.81 -15.97
CA GLU A 6 4.00 13.80 -15.78
C GLU A 6 2.90 13.71 -16.86
N PRO A 7 3.21 13.60 -18.16
CA PRO A 7 2.18 13.44 -19.18
C PRO A 7 1.34 12.17 -19.02
N LEU A 8 1.94 11.10 -18.46
CA LEU A 8 1.26 9.82 -18.22
C LEU A 8 0.37 9.87 -16.99
N ALA A 9 0.68 10.74 -16.01
CA ALA A 9 -0.08 10.87 -14.78
C ALA A 9 -1.51 11.40 -15.01
N VAL A 10 -1.74 12.13 -16.09
CA VAL A 10 -3.08 12.63 -16.46
C VAL A 10 -4.04 11.48 -16.70
N ASP A 11 -3.63 10.49 -17.47
CA ASP A 11 -4.46 9.35 -17.90
C ASP A 11 -4.34 8.14 -16.95
N ALA A 12 -3.42 8.16 -15.99
CA ALA A 12 -3.24 7.08 -15.03
C ALA A 12 -4.37 7.06 -14.00
N ASP A 13 -4.82 5.86 -13.61
CA ASP A 13 -5.75 5.68 -12.49
C ASP A 13 -5.05 5.80 -11.14
N VAL A 14 -3.78 5.39 -11.08
CA VAL A 14 -2.96 5.33 -9.85
C VAL A 14 -1.52 5.69 -10.18
N ILE A 15 -0.82 6.36 -9.25
CA ILE A 15 0.63 6.56 -9.34
C ILE A 15 1.32 5.56 -8.40
N GLY A 16 2.11 4.68 -8.98
CA GLY A 16 2.82 3.62 -8.22
C GLY A 16 3.57 2.64 -9.12
N GLU A 17 4.51 1.87 -8.59
CA GLU A 17 4.91 1.93 -7.18
C GLU A 17 5.89 3.06 -6.96
N ILE A 18 5.72 3.80 -5.86
CA ILE A 18 6.61 4.87 -5.44
C ILE A 18 6.98 4.68 -3.96
N GLY A 19 8.12 5.16 -3.52
CA GLY A 19 8.46 5.03 -2.11
C GLY A 19 9.94 4.91 -1.80
N LEU A 20 10.25 4.25 -0.67
CA LEU A 20 11.60 4.18 -0.12
C LEU A 20 11.97 2.74 0.25
N ASP A 21 13.19 2.34 -0.10
CA ASP A 21 13.76 1.02 0.21
C ASP A 21 15.23 1.15 0.60
N THR A 22 15.56 0.89 1.87
CA THR A 22 16.96 0.89 2.34
C THR A 22 17.74 -0.36 1.94
N THR A 23 17.11 -1.33 1.28
CA THR A 23 17.78 -2.56 0.85
C THR A 23 18.25 -2.50 -0.60
N CYS A 24 17.76 -1.55 -1.38
CA CYS A 24 18.22 -1.35 -2.76
C CYS A 24 19.55 -0.57 -2.79
N LYS A 25 20.19 -0.55 -3.97
CA LYS A 25 21.52 0.07 -4.16
C LYS A 25 21.43 1.59 -4.43
N VAL A 26 20.24 2.11 -4.66
CA VAL A 26 20.04 3.55 -4.93
C VAL A 26 20.21 4.32 -3.63
N ASP A 27 20.93 5.42 -3.68
CA ASP A 27 21.13 6.30 -2.53
C ASP A 27 19.81 6.80 -1.96
N ILE A 28 19.69 6.79 -0.63
CA ILE A 28 18.42 7.11 0.04
C ILE A 28 17.98 8.57 -0.19
N GLU A 29 18.91 9.51 -0.32
CA GLU A 29 18.57 10.90 -0.60
C GLU A 29 18.04 11.09 -2.02
N GLN A 30 18.54 10.31 -2.98
CA GLN A 30 18.00 10.27 -4.33
C GLN A 30 16.58 9.69 -4.32
N GLN A 31 16.35 8.60 -3.56
CA GLN A 31 15.00 8.04 -3.41
C GLN A 31 14.05 9.07 -2.81
N PHE A 32 14.46 9.80 -1.77
CA PHE A 32 13.65 10.86 -1.17
C PHE A 32 13.30 11.97 -2.14
N ALA A 33 14.26 12.42 -2.95
CA ALA A 33 14.03 13.46 -3.94
C ALA A 33 12.95 13.02 -4.94
N ILE A 34 13.11 11.82 -5.54
CA ILE A 34 12.17 11.25 -6.50
C ILE A 34 10.80 11.01 -5.86
N PHE A 35 10.77 10.43 -4.65
CA PHE A 35 9.54 10.14 -3.94
C PHE A 35 8.70 11.39 -3.70
N ARG A 36 9.34 12.49 -3.27
CA ARG A 36 8.64 13.78 -3.06
C ARG A 36 8.08 14.36 -4.36
N GLU A 37 8.83 14.28 -5.45
CA GLU A 37 8.35 14.73 -6.78
C GLU A 37 7.16 13.89 -7.24
N GLN A 38 7.18 12.58 -7.03
CA GLN A 38 6.07 11.69 -7.38
C GLN A 38 4.83 11.93 -6.50
N LEU A 39 5.01 12.22 -5.22
CA LEU A 39 3.89 12.61 -4.34
C LEU A 39 3.28 13.95 -4.74
N ALA A 40 4.11 14.93 -5.12
CA ALA A 40 3.63 16.21 -5.62
C ALA A 40 2.82 16.04 -6.92
N LEU A 41 3.26 15.16 -7.80
CA LEU A 41 2.54 14.81 -9.02
C LEU A 41 1.18 14.14 -8.70
N ALA A 42 1.16 13.21 -7.76
CA ALA A 42 -0.06 12.55 -7.32
C ALA A 42 -1.07 13.54 -6.70
N GLU A 43 -0.59 14.48 -5.90
CA GLU A 43 -1.42 15.56 -5.34
C GLU A 43 -1.95 16.48 -6.44
N GLN A 44 -1.11 16.91 -7.39
CA GLN A 44 -1.47 17.79 -8.49
C GLN A 44 -2.59 17.20 -9.37
N PHE A 45 -2.56 15.90 -9.64
CA PHE A 45 -3.52 15.21 -10.49
C PHE A 45 -4.62 14.47 -9.71
N ASP A 46 -4.70 14.65 -8.40
CA ASP A 46 -5.65 13.97 -7.50
C ASP A 46 -5.65 12.46 -7.70
N LYS A 47 -4.48 11.84 -7.74
CA LYS A 47 -4.33 10.40 -7.96
C LYS A 47 -4.04 9.65 -6.67
N PRO A 48 -4.63 8.45 -6.49
CA PRO A 48 -4.19 7.52 -5.47
C PRO A 48 -2.73 7.11 -5.68
N VAL A 49 -2.05 6.75 -4.59
CA VAL A 49 -0.67 6.25 -4.65
C VAL A 49 -0.55 4.84 -4.10
N VAL A 50 0.25 4.02 -4.76
CA VAL A 50 0.69 2.70 -4.27
C VAL A 50 2.13 2.81 -3.82
N LEU A 51 2.37 2.49 -2.56
CA LEU A 51 3.65 2.73 -1.89
C LEU A 51 4.47 1.47 -1.70
N HIS A 52 5.70 1.52 -2.15
CA HIS A 52 6.78 0.62 -1.76
C HIS A 52 7.46 1.13 -0.48
N CYS A 53 7.47 0.32 0.58
CA CYS A 53 7.98 0.75 1.88
C CYS A 53 8.78 -0.36 2.57
N VAL A 54 10.10 -0.38 2.34
CA VAL A 54 10.97 -1.41 2.92
C VAL A 54 11.93 -0.80 3.93
N ARG A 55 11.72 -1.15 5.22
CA ARG A 55 12.49 -0.64 6.39
C ARG A 55 12.48 0.89 6.55
N THR A 56 11.52 1.58 5.96
CA THR A 56 11.44 3.06 5.90
C THR A 56 10.11 3.61 6.40
N PHE A 57 9.34 2.83 7.16
CA PHE A 57 7.97 3.20 7.56
C PHE A 57 7.89 4.58 8.21
N GLU A 58 8.80 4.94 9.12
CA GLU A 58 8.77 6.23 9.81
C GLU A 58 9.06 7.39 8.85
N GLN A 59 10.01 7.21 7.94
CA GLN A 59 10.35 8.21 6.92
C GLN A 59 9.20 8.42 5.95
N VAL A 60 8.58 7.33 5.46
CA VAL A 60 7.42 7.38 4.56
C VAL A 60 6.26 8.10 5.26
N MET A 61 5.89 7.69 6.47
CA MET A 61 4.80 8.33 7.24
C MET A 61 5.03 9.82 7.49
N LYS A 62 6.27 10.21 7.77
CA LYS A 62 6.66 11.61 7.94
C LYS A 62 6.55 12.39 6.63
N THR A 63 7.01 11.81 5.52
CA THR A 63 6.95 12.45 4.20
C THR A 63 5.50 12.65 3.78
N LEU A 64 4.66 11.62 3.89
CA LEU A 64 3.23 11.67 3.55
C LEU A 64 2.45 12.76 4.31
N SER A 65 2.90 13.15 5.50
CA SER A 65 2.22 14.19 6.27
C SER A 65 2.26 15.59 5.65
N GLY A 66 3.08 15.80 4.64
CA GLY A 66 3.18 17.05 3.89
C GLY A 66 2.34 17.12 2.62
N TYR A 67 1.53 16.08 2.33
CA TYR A 67 0.75 15.99 1.10
C TYR A 67 -0.72 15.66 1.37
N HIS A 68 -1.61 16.16 0.51
CA HIS A 68 -3.04 15.83 0.48
C HIS A 68 -3.33 14.89 -0.68
N LEU A 69 -3.29 13.60 -0.42
CA LEU A 69 -3.45 12.57 -1.43
C LEU A 69 -4.86 11.97 -1.40
N ARG A 70 -5.41 11.68 -2.56
CA ARG A 70 -6.74 11.07 -2.71
C ARG A 70 -6.85 9.74 -1.95
N ALA A 71 -5.87 8.88 -2.07
CA ALA A 71 -5.72 7.65 -1.28
C ALA A 71 -4.27 7.20 -1.24
N VAL A 72 -3.91 6.46 -0.19
CA VAL A 72 -2.57 5.89 -0.01
C VAL A 72 -2.71 4.41 0.30
N ILE A 73 -2.05 3.57 -0.49
CA ILE A 73 -2.04 2.12 -0.35
C ILE A 73 -0.59 1.67 -0.09
N PHE A 74 -0.32 1.12 1.09
CA PHE A 74 0.94 0.42 1.35
C PHE A 74 0.86 -0.97 0.75
N HIS A 75 1.52 -1.22 -0.39
CA HIS A 75 1.60 -2.55 -0.96
C HIS A 75 2.57 -3.43 -0.18
N GLY A 76 2.36 -4.74 -0.21
CA GLY A 76 3.25 -5.70 0.45
C GLY A 76 3.53 -5.36 1.92
N PHE A 77 2.55 -4.85 2.67
CA PHE A 77 2.78 -4.37 4.03
C PHE A 77 3.40 -5.43 4.92
N ILE A 78 4.59 -5.15 5.44
CA ILE A 78 5.29 -5.94 6.45
C ILE A 78 5.59 -5.04 7.65
N GLY A 79 4.86 -5.23 8.74
CA GLY A 79 4.98 -4.35 9.89
C GLY A 79 4.32 -4.90 11.16
N SER A 80 4.42 -4.14 12.23
CA SER A 80 3.78 -4.43 13.51
C SER A 80 2.33 -3.91 13.54
N PRO A 81 1.49 -4.42 14.47
CA PRO A 81 0.15 -3.87 14.70
C PRO A 81 0.16 -2.36 14.99
N LYS A 82 1.18 -1.87 15.70
CA LYS A 82 1.32 -0.43 15.99
C LYS A 82 1.55 0.39 14.73
N GLN A 83 2.35 -0.10 13.78
CA GLN A 83 2.57 0.57 12.50
C GLN A 83 1.32 0.54 11.64
N ALA A 84 0.65 -0.62 11.55
CA ALA A 84 -0.61 -0.77 10.84
C ALA A 84 -1.69 0.19 11.40
N LYS A 85 -1.86 0.23 12.72
CA LYS A 85 -2.80 1.16 13.38
C LYS A 85 -2.54 2.62 12.99
N ARG A 86 -1.28 3.06 13.01
CA ARG A 86 -0.91 4.44 12.64
C ARG A 86 -1.22 4.78 11.19
N ALA A 87 -1.02 3.84 10.27
CA ALA A 87 -1.38 4.02 8.87
C ALA A 87 -2.91 4.10 8.69
N VAL A 88 -3.63 3.19 9.32
CA VAL A 88 -5.11 3.12 9.32
C VAL A 88 -5.74 4.39 9.91
N GLU A 89 -5.22 4.90 11.03
CA GLU A 89 -5.69 6.15 11.65
C GLU A 89 -5.51 7.38 10.75
N ARG A 90 -4.63 7.32 9.76
CA ARG A 90 -4.48 8.33 8.72
C ARG A 90 -5.38 8.10 7.49
N GLY A 91 -6.22 7.09 7.51
CA GLY A 91 -7.08 6.73 6.39
C GLY A 91 -6.37 5.93 5.29
N TYR A 92 -5.14 5.45 5.54
CA TYR A 92 -4.37 4.70 4.56
C TYR A 92 -4.82 3.23 4.50
N PHE A 93 -4.62 2.62 3.34
CA PHE A 93 -4.93 1.22 3.07
C PHE A 93 -3.66 0.37 3.18
N LEU A 94 -3.83 -0.87 3.61
CA LEU A 94 -2.76 -1.85 3.71
C LEU A 94 -3.07 -3.05 2.82
N SER A 95 -2.15 -3.40 1.96
CA SER A 95 -2.25 -4.58 1.10
C SER A 95 -1.37 -5.71 1.62
N PHE A 96 -1.92 -6.91 1.68
CA PHE A 96 -1.29 -8.09 2.25
C PHE A 96 -1.20 -9.20 1.21
N GLY A 97 -0.03 -9.83 1.14
CA GLY A 97 0.26 -10.91 0.23
C GLY A 97 0.87 -12.12 0.93
N GLU A 98 1.45 -13.04 0.16
CA GLU A 98 2.05 -14.28 0.70
C GLU A 98 3.10 -14.00 1.78
N ARG A 99 3.90 -12.93 1.65
CA ARG A 99 4.94 -12.58 2.62
C ARG A 99 4.39 -12.30 4.03
N THR A 100 3.12 -11.89 4.15
CA THR A 100 2.41 -11.69 5.43
C THR A 100 2.49 -12.94 6.29
N PHE A 101 2.31 -14.12 5.70
CA PHE A 101 2.23 -15.39 6.43
C PHE A 101 3.56 -15.88 7.00
N ARG A 102 4.66 -15.23 6.62
CA ARG A 102 6.02 -15.52 7.14
C ARG A 102 6.38 -14.67 8.36
N SER A 103 5.50 -13.76 8.77
CA SER A 103 5.74 -12.80 9.85
C SER A 103 4.59 -12.79 10.86
N PRO A 104 4.74 -13.40 12.06
CA PRO A 104 3.68 -13.41 13.08
C PRO A 104 3.17 -12.02 13.45
N LYS A 105 4.07 -11.02 13.53
CA LYS A 105 3.68 -9.63 13.81
C LYS A 105 2.84 -9.03 12.68
N THR A 106 3.10 -9.40 11.43
CA THR A 106 2.35 -8.91 10.27
C THR A 106 0.99 -9.61 10.16
N ILE A 107 0.92 -10.90 10.50
CA ILE A 107 -0.37 -11.61 10.63
C ILE A 107 -1.25 -10.89 11.65
N GLU A 108 -0.69 -10.53 12.80
CA GLU A 108 -1.45 -9.82 13.82
C GLU A 108 -1.84 -8.40 13.37
N ALA A 109 -0.98 -7.70 12.66
CA ALA A 109 -1.30 -6.41 12.04
C ALA A 109 -2.45 -6.54 11.03
N MET A 110 -2.41 -7.56 10.17
CA MET A 110 -3.46 -7.87 9.20
C MET A 110 -4.79 -8.18 9.90
N LYS A 111 -4.77 -8.96 10.97
CA LYS A 111 -5.98 -9.26 11.76
C LYS A 111 -6.63 -8.01 12.35
N GLN A 112 -5.85 -7.02 12.75
CA GLN A 112 -6.34 -5.78 13.36
C GLN A 112 -6.68 -4.68 12.33
N THR A 113 -6.27 -4.83 11.08
CA THR A 113 -6.59 -3.87 10.03
C THR A 113 -8.09 -3.91 9.71
N PRO A 114 -8.82 -2.78 9.72
CA PRO A 114 -10.22 -2.74 9.32
C PRO A 114 -10.43 -3.28 7.91
N LEU A 115 -11.48 -4.06 7.70
CA LEU A 115 -11.81 -4.59 6.37
C LEU A 115 -12.02 -3.46 5.34
N SER A 116 -12.48 -2.29 5.78
CA SER A 116 -12.62 -1.11 4.93
C SER A 116 -11.31 -0.48 4.48
N GLN A 117 -10.16 -0.95 4.96
CA GLN A 117 -8.83 -0.43 4.60
C GLN A 117 -7.85 -1.55 4.25
N ILE A 118 -8.35 -2.70 3.79
CA ILE A 118 -7.52 -3.85 3.41
C ILE A 118 -7.56 -4.10 1.91
N PHE A 119 -6.42 -4.51 1.36
CA PHE A 119 -6.28 -5.11 0.04
C PHE A 119 -5.52 -6.44 0.13
N VAL A 120 -5.62 -7.22 -0.93
CA VAL A 120 -4.94 -8.51 -1.09
C VAL A 120 -4.20 -8.50 -2.42
N GLU A 121 -2.98 -9.03 -2.43
CA GLU A 121 -2.10 -8.99 -3.60
C GLU A 121 -1.25 -10.25 -3.74
N THR A 122 -0.71 -10.47 -4.93
CA THR A 122 0.29 -11.50 -5.19
C THR A 122 1.72 -10.95 -5.14
N ASP A 123 1.91 -9.69 -5.58
CA ASP A 123 3.23 -9.13 -5.85
C ASP A 123 4.06 -10.09 -6.75
N GLU A 124 5.29 -10.41 -6.38
CA GLU A 124 6.15 -11.36 -7.10
C GLU A 124 5.87 -12.84 -6.73
N SER A 125 4.86 -13.11 -5.90
CA SER A 125 4.54 -14.47 -5.47
C SER A 125 3.98 -15.31 -6.62
N GLN A 126 4.35 -16.60 -6.65
CA GLN A 126 3.76 -17.60 -7.55
C GLN A 126 2.48 -18.21 -6.98
N THR A 127 2.14 -17.89 -5.74
CA THR A 127 0.90 -18.36 -5.09
C THR A 127 -0.31 -17.74 -5.78
N PRO A 128 -1.29 -18.54 -6.23
CA PRO A 128 -2.52 -18.02 -6.81
C PRO A 128 -3.23 -17.04 -5.87
N ILE A 129 -3.74 -15.94 -6.40
CA ILE A 129 -4.39 -14.90 -5.60
C ILE A 129 -5.53 -15.47 -4.75
N ILE A 130 -6.27 -16.44 -5.25
CA ILE A 130 -7.38 -17.06 -4.52
C ILE A 130 -6.91 -17.74 -3.24
N GLU A 131 -5.76 -18.41 -3.25
CA GLU A 131 -5.21 -19.04 -2.05
C GLU A 131 -4.81 -18.02 -0.99
N ILE A 132 -4.34 -16.84 -1.40
CA ILE A 132 -4.03 -15.73 -0.48
C ILE A 132 -5.33 -15.20 0.14
N TYR A 133 -6.39 -15.02 -0.66
CA TYR A 133 -7.72 -14.64 -0.17
C TYR A 133 -8.26 -15.66 0.83
N GLU A 134 -8.20 -16.94 0.53
CA GLU A 134 -8.67 -18.03 1.40
C GLU A 134 -7.94 -18.01 2.75
N ARG A 135 -6.61 -17.87 2.74
CA ARG A 135 -5.79 -17.82 3.97
C ARG A 135 -6.07 -16.58 4.82
N ILE A 136 -6.22 -15.41 4.21
CA ILE A 136 -6.56 -14.18 4.93
C ILE A 136 -7.98 -14.27 5.49
N ALA A 137 -8.94 -14.76 4.71
CA ALA A 137 -10.33 -14.93 5.13
C ALA A 137 -10.44 -15.88 6.33
N ASP A 138 -9.75 -17.03 6.30
CA ASP A 138 -9.67 -17.97 7.41
C ASP A 138 -9.13 -17.30 8.68
N LEU A 139 -8.00 -16.60 8.58
CA LEU A 139 -7.40 -15.86 9.70
C LEU A 139 -8.29 -14.74 10.25
N ARG A 140 -9.21 -14.23 9.45
CA ARG A 140 -10.18 -13.18 9.82
C ARG A 140 -11.54 -13.75 10.26
N GLY A 141 -11.77 -15.06 10.12
CA GLY A 141 -13.04 -15.70 10.44
C GLY A 141 -14.22 -15.25 9.55
N ILE A 142 -13.94 -14.96 8.27
CA ILE A 142 -14.92 -14.59 7.25
C ILE A 142 -14.80 -15.50 6.03
N SER A 143 -15.76 -15.46 5.12
CA SER A 143 -15.65 -16.21 3.85
C SER A 143 -14.72 -15.48 2.86
N PRO A 144 -14.07 -16.21 1.92
CA PRO A 144 -13.32 -15.58 0.83
C PRO A 144 -14.19 -14.62 -0.01
N ASP A 145 -15.45 -14.97 -0.27
CA ASP A 145 -16.37 -14.10 -1.03
C ASP A 145 -16.65 -12.78 -0.31
N GLN A 146 -16.76 -12.80 1.01
CA GLN A 146 -16.89 -11.58 1.81
C GLN A 146 -15.64 -10.71 1.69
N LEU A 147 -14.46 -11.30 1.76
CA LEU A 147 -13.21 -10.55 1.61
C LEU A 147 -13.06 -9.98 0.20
N ILE A 148 -13.40 -10.74 -0.84
CA ILE A 148 -13.42 -10.29 -2.24
C ILE A 148 -14.37 -9.10 -2.42
N ALA A 149 -15.59 -9.19 -1.88
CA ALA A 149 -16.55 -8.10 -1.95
C ALA A 149 -16.02 -6.83 -1.29
N VAL A 150 -15.46 -6.95 -0.10
CA VAL A 150 -14.90 -5.80 0.64
C VAL A 150 -13.72 -5.16 -0.10
N THR A 151 -12.80 -5.95 -0.63
CA THR A 151 -11.65 -5.39 -1.37
C THR A 151 -12.08 -4.71 -2.67
N ARG A 152 -13.11 -5.22 -3.34
CA ARG A 152 -13.73 -4.55 -4.49
C ARG A 152 -14.36 -3.22 -4.09
N ASP A 153 -15.16 -3.20 -3.02
CA ASP A 153 -15.77 -1.96 -2.52
C ASP A 153 -14.71 -0.91 -2.13
N ASN A 154 -13.59 -1.36 -1.53
CA ASN A 154 -12.45 -0.48 -1.25
C ASN A 154 -11.84 0.09 -2.53
N PHE A 155 -11.67 -0.73 -3.56
CA PHE A 155 -11.14 -0.33 -4.85
C PHE A 155 -12.07 0.70 -5.54
N GLU A 156 -13.36 0.42 -5.62
CA GLU A 156 -14.36 1.32 -6.19
C GLU A 156 -14.40 2.68 -5.46
N ARG A 157 -14.26 2.68 -4.14
CA ARG A 157 -14.20 3.91 -3.34
C ARG A 157 -12.97 4.77 -3.62
N ILE A 158 -11.84 4.16 -3.99
CA ILE A 158 -10.59 4.86 -4.28
C ILE A 158 -10.60 5.41 -5.71
N LEU A 159 -11.09 4.63 -6.68
CA LEU A 159 -11.02 4.94 -8.11
C LEU A 159 -12.34 5.45 -8.70
N GLY A 160 -13.47 5.19 -8.04
CA GLY A 160 -14.79 5.74 -8.39
C GLY A 160 -14.92 7.17 -7.91
#